data_48750c75a8cd5aec7df77af89fb100ab
#
_entry.id   48750c75a8cd5aec7df77af89fb100ab
#
_cell.length_a   1.000
_cell.length_b   1.000
_cell.length_c   1.000
_cell.angle_alpha   90.00
_cell.angle_beta   90.00
_cell.angle_gamma   90.00
#
_symmetry.space_group_name_H-M   'P 1'
#
loop_
_entity.id
_entity.type
_entity.pdbx_description
1 polymer ?
#
loop_
_entity_poly.entity_id
_entity_poly.type
_entity_poly.pdbx_seq_one_letter_code
_entity_poly.pdbx_strand_id
1 'polypeptide(L)'
;MTQKLKVRIDGEFVAASPGQSVLEVARAGNKYIPALCYMQGLTAVGACRLCMVEVQGVTRLLPACTTPVQDGMAVTTTSPQLQSYRKIALELLFCERNHVCAVCVSSGHCELQALAQEHGVTHVRYPYNYPRLPVDTSHPRFVLDHNRCVLCSRCVRACAEIEGAHVWDVAARGIQSRLVSELKRPWGEAKTCTSCGKCVQACPTGAMAEKGWGVEEMTKHGQVVSRLTAMRGGR
;
A
#
# COMPACT_ATOMS: atom_id res chain seq x y z
N MET A 1 12.83 -17.92 26.79
CA MET A 1 13.54 -16.65 26.50
C MET A 1 13.65 -16.53 25.00
N THR A 2 12.93 -15.60 24.36
CA THR A 2 13.00 -15.38 22.90
C THR A 2 14.36 -14.78 22.57
N GLN A 3 15.14 -15.46 21.76
CA GLN A 3 16.46 -14.99 21.31
C GLN A 3 16.27 -13.65 20.57
N LYS A 4 16.86 -12.56 21.09
CA LYS A 4 16.86 -11.26 20.42
C LYS A 4 17.94 -11.28 19.34
N LEU A 5 17.56 -10.95 18.11
CA LEU A 5 18.47 -10.76 17.00
C LEU A 5 19.06 -9.36 17.01
N LYS A 6 20.29 -9.20 16.52
CA LYS A 6 20.95 -7.91 16.33
C LYS A 6 20.99 -7.60 14.83
N VAL A 7 20.24 -6.59 14.41
CA VAL A 7 20.20 -6.14 13.01
C VAL A 7 20.81 -4.75 12.94
N ARG A 8 21.65 -4.50 11.95
CA ARG A 8 22.21 -3.16 11.70
C ARG A 8 21.41 -2.49 10.59
N ILE A 9 20.81 -1.33 10.88
CA ILE A 9 20.07 -0.53 9.90
C ILE A 9 20.73 0.83 9.79
N ASP A 10 21.23 1.17 8.61
CA ASP A 10 21.99 2.41 8.34
C ASP A 10 23.13 2.66 9.37
N GLY A 11 23.85 1.59 9.72
CA GLY A 11 24.97 1.63 10.65
C GLY A 11 24.61 1.48 12.15
N GLU A 12 23.35 1.63 12.53
CA GLU A 12 22.89 1.51 13.91
C GLU A 12 22.30 0.14 14.23
N PHE A 13 22.57 -0.37 15.42
CA PHE A 13 22.01 -1.64 15.88
C PHE A 13 20.57 -1.47 16.38
N VAL A 14 19.68 -2.29 15.86
CA VAL A 14 18.29 -2.39 16.30
C VAL A 14 18.03 -3.81 16.78
N ALA A 15 17.44 -3.95 17.97
CA ALA A 15 17.03 -5.26 18.49
C ALA A 15 15.79 -5.76 17.73
N ALA A 16 15.83 -7.01 17.34
CA ALA A 16 14.74 -7.64 16.58
C ALA A 16 14.35 -8.98 17.17
N SER A 17 13.17 -9.45 16.85
CA SER A 17 12.68 -10.79 17.17
C SER A 17 12.63 -11.66 15.91
N PRO A 18 12.85 -12.98 16.02
CA PRO A 18 12.65 -13.90 14.90
C PRO A 18 11.28 -13.73 14.27
N GLY A 19 11.21 -13.74 12.93
CA GLY A 19 9.97 -13.62 12.17
C GLY A 19 9.56 -12.17 11.84
N GLN A 20 10.16 -11.15 12.47
CA GLN A 20 9.92 -9.77 12.08
C GLN A 20 10.51 -9.48 10.68
N SER A 21 9.84 -8.64 9.92
CA SER A 21 10.36 -8.12 8.65
C SER A 21 11.34 -6.98 8.88
N VAL A 22 12.22 -6.74 7.91
CA VAL A 22 13.15 -5.58 7.91
C VAL A 22 12.38 -4.28 8.10
N LEU A 23 11.20 -4.13 7.47
CA LEU A 23 10.38 -2.92 7.60
C LEU A 23 9.87 -2.70 9.03
N GLU A 24 9.42 -3.76 9.71
CA GLU A 24 8.95 -3.69 11.10
C GLU A 24 10.08 -3.33 12.05
N VAL A 25 11.25 -3.94 11.87
CA VAL A 25 12.45 -3.64 12.69
C VAL A 25 12.93 -2.21 12.43
N ALA A 26 12.95 -1.75 11.17
CA ALA A 26 13.32 -0.38 10.84
C ALA A 26 12.39 0.63 11.52
N ARG A 27 11.08 0.40 11.47
CA ARG A 27 10.08 1.27 12.13
C ARG A 27 10.23 1.28 13.65
N ALA A 28 10.49 0.13 14.25
CA ALA A 28 10.77 0.03 15.70
C ALA A 28 12.04 0.81 16.10
N GLY A 29 13.02 0.89 15.21
CA GLY A 29 14.23 1.69 15.35
C GLY A 29 14.11 3.14 14.86
N ASN A 30 12.89 3.66 14.61
CA ASN A 30 12.63 4.99 14.06
C ASN A 30 13.34 5.26 12.71
N LYS A 31 13.59 4.20 11.92
CA LYS A 31 14.15 4.31 10.57
C LYS A 31 13.02 4.27 9.55
N TYR A 32 12.96 5.29 8.71
CA TYR A 32 11.94 5.40 7.69
C TYR A 32 12.29 4.59 6.44
N ILE A 33 11.36 3.75 6.00
CA ILE A 33 11.39 3.07 4.70
C ILE A 33 10.03 3.31 4.04
N PRO A 34 9.98 3.93 2.85
CA PRO A 34 8.72 4.23 2.17
C PRO A 34 8.01 2.95 1.75
N ALA A 35 6.70 2.90 1.93
CA ALA A 35 5.89 1.74 1.55
C ALA A 35 4.45 2.17 1.27
N LEU A 36 3.91 1.79 0.11
CA LEU A 36 2.54 2.12 -0.29
C LEU A 36 1.56 0.95 -0.11
N CYS A 37 2.01 -0.29 -0.31
CA CYS A 37 1.13 -1.46 -0.15
C CYS A 37 1.13 -2.04 1.27
N TYR A 38 2.15 -1.77 2.08
CA TYR A 38 2.21 -2.22 3.47
C TYR A 38 1.25 -1.39 4.34
N MET A 39 0.54 -2.07 5.20
CA MET A 39 -0.24 -1.48 6.29
C MET A 39 -0.06 -2.37 7.51
N GLN A 40 0.27 -1.75 8.65
CA GLN A 40 0.45 -2.49 9.89
C GLN A 40 -0.83 -3.26 10.25
N GLY A 41 -0.65 -4.53 10.60
CA GLY A 41 -1.76 -5.41 10.94
C GLY A 41 -2.40 -6.13 9.76
N LEU A 42 -1.96 -5.87 8.52
CA LEU A 42 -2.31 -6.67 7.35
C LEU A 42 -1.09 -7.47 6.87
N THR A 43 -1.34 -8.64 6.32
CA THR A 43 -0.30 -9.48 5.71
C THR A 43 0.48 -8.68 4.65
N ALA A 44 1.80 -8.67 4.74
CA ALA A 44 2.66 -7.99 3.78
C ALA A 44 2.73 -8.76 2.45
N VAL A 45 2.61 -8.05 1.31
CA VAL A 45 2.58 -8.68 -0.04
C VAL A 45 3.69 -8.20 -0.97
N GLY A 46 4.42 -7.13 -0.61
CA GLY A 46 5.53 -6.61 -1.41
C GLY A 46 5.15 -6.09 -2.81
N ALA A 47 3.88 -5.70 -3.04
CA ALA A 47 3.37 -5.37 -4.37
C ALA A 47 3.94 -4.06 -4.95
N CYS A 48 4.03 -2.99 -4.16
CA CYS A 48 4.40 -1.65 -4.65
C CYS A 48 5.89 -1.46 -4.93
N ARG A 49 6.74 -2.31 -4.38
CA ARG A 49 8.21 -2.27 -4.52
C ARG A 49 8.90 -0.97 -4.06
N LEU A 50 8.23 -0.12 -3.29
CA LEU A 50 8.83 1.11 -2.77
C LEU A 50 9.74 0.87 -1.56
N CYS A 51 9.47 -0.19 -0.78
CA CYS A 51 10.25 -0.53 0.41
C CYS A 51 11.53 -1.32 0.12
N MET A 52 12.08 -1.22 -1.10
CA MET A 52 13.33 -1.90 -1.43
C MET A 52 14.49 -1.36 -0.62
N VAL A 53 15.34 -2.28 -0.18
CA VAL A 53 16.56 -2.01 0.62
C VAL A 53 17.74 -2.81 0.07
N GLU A 54 18.94 -2.34 0.38
CA GLU A 54 20.18 -3.09 0.16
C GLU A 54 20.53 -3.89 1.41
N VAL A 55 20.97 -5.12 1.22
CA VAL A 55 21.42 -6.00 2.31
C VAL A 55 22.85 -6.41 2.01
N GLN A 56 23.74 -6.24 2.98
CA GLN A 56 25.15 -6.58 2.82
C GLN A 56 25.32 -8.07 2.43
N GLY A 57 26.11 -8.32 1.38
CA GLY A 57 26.29 -9.68 0.85
C GLY A 57 25.22 -10.15 -0.12
N VAL A 58 24.19 -9.32 -0.40
CA VAL A 58 23.14 -9.62 -1.37
C VAL A 58 23.21 -8.62 -2.52
N THR A 59 23.37 -9.10 -3.74
CA THR A 59 23.55 -8.25 -4.94
C THR A 59 22.26 -7.61 -5.44
N ARG A 60 21.09 -8.20 -5.09
CA ARG A 60 19.76 -7.69 -5.49
C ARG A 60 19.12 -6.89 -4.36
N LEU A 61 18.31 -5.91 -4.72
CA LEU A 61 17.45 -5.21 -3.77
C LEU A 61 16.37 -6.17 -3.21
N LEU A 62 16.08 -6.06 -1.92
CA LEU A 62 15.07 -6.87 -1.24
C LEU A 62 13.90 -6.00 -0.75
N PRO A 63 12.64 -6.46 -0.83
CA PRO A 63 11.50 -5.74 -0.28
C PRO A 63 11.46 -5.86 1.25
N ALA A 64 11.72 -4.78 1.96
CA ALA A 64 11.80 -4.76 3.42
C ALA A 64 10.54 -5.30 4.13
N CYS A 65 9.36 -5.10 3.55
CA CYS A 65 8.10 -5.53 4.16
C CYS A 65 7.89 -7.05 4.16
N THR A 66 8.59 -7.81 3.30
CA THR A 66 8.45 -9.27 3.17
C THR A 66 9.77 -10.02 3.41
N THR A 67 10.84 -9.31 3.71
CA THR A 67 12.15 -9.92 4.03
C THR A 67 12.27 -10.11 5.54
N PRO A 68 12.30 -11.34 6.04
CA PRO A 68 12.53 -11.60 7.46
C PRO A 68 13.96 -11.22 7.85
N VAL A 69 14.11 -10.68 9.05
CA VAL A 69 15.43 -10.35 9.60
C VAL A 69 16.20 -11.61 10.03
N GLN A 70 17.53 -11.53 9.92
CA GLN A 70 18.46 -12.54 10.39
C GLN A 70 19.47 -11.89 11.34
N ASP A 71 20.05 -12.68 12.23
CA ASP A 71 21.07 -12.18 13.15
C ASP A 71 22.31 -11.70 12.39
N GLY A 72 22.84 -10.55 12.77
CA GLY A 72 23.98 -9.91 12.09
C GLY A 72 23.65 -9.26 10.73
N MET A 73 22.39 -9.31 10.26
CA MET A 73 21.99 -8.67 9.00
C MET A 73 22.32 -7.18 9.03
N ALA A 74 22.96 -6.67 7.97
CA ALA A 74 23.22 -5.24 7.77
C ALA A 74 22.42 -4.73 6.58
N VAL A 75 21.61 -3.70 6.81
CA VAL A 75 20.64 -3.14 5.87
C VAL A 75 20.92 -1.66 5.65
N THR A 76 20.93 -1.24 4.38
CA THR A 76 20.96 0.16 3.98
C THR A 76 19.59 0.55 3.44
N THR A 77 18.99 1.58 4.02
CA THR A 77 17.65 2.05 3.63
C THR A 77 17.68 3.21 2.66
N THR A 78 18.81 3.92 2.56
CA THR A 78 18.98 5.10 1.70
C THR A 78 20.33 5.05 0.98
N SER A 79 20.27 5.04 -0.35
CA SER A 79 21.44 5.18 -1.24
C SER A 79 21.00 5.87 -2.54
N PRO A 80 21.92 6.40 -3.36
CA PRO A 80 21.58 6.95 -4.68
C PRO A 80 20.84 5.94 -5.57
N GLN A 81 21.20 4.66 -5.50
CA GLN A 81 20.52 3.59 -6.22
C GLN A 81 19.08 3.41 -5.75
N LEU A 82 18.82 3.36 -4.44
CA LEU A 82 17.49 3.23 -3.86
C LEU A 82 16.61 4.44 -4.17
N GLN A 83 17.17 5.65 -4.13
CA GLN A 83 16.44 6.87 -4.49
C GLN A 83 16.01 6.85 -5.97
N SER A 84 16.93 6.51 -6.88
CA SER A 84 16.62 6.35 -8.30
C SER A 84 15.56 5.28 -8.54
N TYR A 85 15.68 4.13 -7.88
CA TYR A 85 14.73 3.03 -7.98
C TYR A 85 13.31 3.44 -7.54
N ARG A 86 13.19 4.12 -6.38
CA ARG A 86 11.91 4.58 -5.86
C ARG A 86 11.24 5.59 -6.78
N LYS A 87 12.03 6.51 -7.34
CA LYS A 87 11.54 7.48 -8.32
C LYS A 87 10.95 6.78 -9.55
N ILE A 88 11.68 5.81 -10.11
CA ILE A 88 11.20 5.00 -11.25
C ILE A 88 9.90 4.26 -10.88
N ALA A 89 9.86 3.60 -9.73
CA ALA A 89 8.68 2.87 -9.29
C ALA A 89 7.45 3.77 -9.14
N LEU A 90 7.61 4.98 -8.61
CA LEU A 90 6.54 5.97 -8.51
C LEU A 90 6.07 6.45 -9.88
N GLU A 91 6.99 6.78 -10.79
CA GLU A 91 6.64 7.18 -12.15
C GLU A 91 5.84 6.08 -12.88
N LEU A 92 6.23 4.80 -12.71
CA LEU A 92 5.51 3.67 -13.28
C LEU A 92 4.08 3.54 -12.70
N LEU A 93 3.89 3.76 -11.40
CA LEU A 93 2.56 3.77 -10.79
C LEU A 93 1.68 4.89 -11.35
N PHE A 94 2.26 6.05 -11.67
CA PHE A 94 1.52 7.15 -12.29
C PHE A 94 1.20 6.90 -13.76
N CYS A 95 2.12 6.36 -14.56
CA CYS A 95 1.87 6.14 -15.99
C CYS A 95 0.94 4.97 -16.29
N GLU A 96 0.79 4.04 -15.34
CA GLU A 96 -0.06 2.86 -15.53
C GLU A 96 -1.56 3.17 -15.46
N ARG A 97 -1.95 4.28 -14.80
CA ARG A 97 -3.35 4.65 -14.56
C ARG A 97 -3.59 6.14 -14.82
N ASN A 98 -4.86 6.51 -14.93
CA ASN A 98 -5.28 7.88 -15.22
C ASN A 98 -5.39 8.71 -13.92
N HIS A 99 -4.26 9.05 -13.32
CA HIS A 99 -4.22 9.85 -12.10
C HIS A 99 -4.43 11.35 -12.37
N VAL A 100 -5.69 11.79 -12.50
CA VAL A 100 -6.03 13.21 -12.61
C VAL A 100 -6.16 13.80 -11.20
N CYS A 101 -5.04 14.20 -10.63
CA CYS A 101 -4.95 14.63 -9.23
C CYS A 101 -5.73 15.90 -8.93
N ALA A 102 -5.82 16.83 -9.86
CA ALA A 102 -6.50 18.13 -9.67
C ALA A 102 -8.00 18.01 -9.31
N VAL A 103 -8.64 16.92 -9.77
CA VAL A 103 -10.08 16.65 -9.51
C VAL A 103 -10.28 15.39 -8.69
N CYS A 104 -9.25 14.92 -8.02
CA CYS A 104 -9.31 13.71 -7.21
C CYS A 104 -9.77 14.03 -5.78
N VAL A 105 -10.74 13.29 -5.27
CA VAL A 105 -11.25 13.44 -3.89
C VAL A 105 -10.17 13.27 -2.80
N SER A 106 -9.05 12.62 -3.10
CA SER A 106 -7.93 12.44 -2.18
C SER A 106 -6.77 13.40 -2.44
N SER A 107 -6.96 14.47 -3.26
CA SER A 107 -5.90 15.45 -3.49
C SER A 107 -5.48 16.11 -2.17
N GLY A 108 -4.17 16.17 -1.91
CA GLY A 108 -3.62 16.65 -0.63
C GLY A 108 -3.55 15.59 0.50
N HIS A 109 -4.31 14.48 0.40
CA HIS A 109 -4.33 13.41 1.41
C HIS A 109 -3.97 12.03 0.82
N CYS A 110 -3.46 11.99 -0.39
CA CYS A 110 -3.09 10.76 -1.10
C CYS A 110 -1.66 10.34 -0.75
N GLU A 111 -1.48 9.10 -0.24
CA GLU A 111 -0.15 8.58 0.07
C GLU A 111 0.77 8.50 -1.17
N LEU A 112 0.20 8.25 -2.37
CA LEU A 112 0.97 8.25 -3.61
C LEU A 112 1.50 9.65 -3.96
N GLN A 113 0.68 10.70 -3.79
CA GLN A 113 1.12 12.09 -3.98
C GLN A 113 2.21 12.48 -2.98
N ALA A 114 2.05 12.14 -1.71
CA ALA A 114 3.03 12.43 -0.68
C ALA A 114 4.40 11.77 -0.99
N LEU A 115 4.39 10.49 -1.39
CA LEU A 115 5.60 9.77 -1.80
C LEU A 115 6.23 10.36 -3.07
N ALA A 116 5.42 10.79 -4.03
CA ALA A 116 5.93 11.45 -5.24
C ALA A 116 6.63 12.77 -4.91
N GLN A 117 6.06 13.57 -4.02
CA GLN A 117 6.65 14.81 -3.54
C GLN A 117 7.96 14.54 -2.77
N GLU A 118 7.96 13.58 -1.86
CA GLU A 118 9.14 13.18 -1.07
C GLU A 118 10.32 12.76 -1.96
N HIS A 119 10.03 12.04 -3.05
CA HIS A 119 11.06 11.53 -3.96
C HIS A 119 11.31 12.45 -5.18
N GLY A 120 10.77 13.66 -5.20
CA GLY A 120 11.01 14.65 -6.25
C GLY A 120 10.49 14.20 -7.63
N VAL A 121 9.36 13.49 -7.68
CA VAL A 121 8.67 13.14 -8.93
C VAL A 121 7.81 14.32 -9.37
N THR A 122 8.33 15.15 -10.25
CA THR A 122 7.64 16.33 -10.80
C THR A 122 6.94 16.05 -12.12
N HIS A 123 7.38 15.03 -12.84
CA HIS A 123 6.80 14.58 -14.10
C HIS A 123 7.09 13.09 -14.29
N VAL A 124 6.36 12.45 -15.18
CA VAL A 124 6.53 11.05 -15.54
C VAL A 124 7.29 10.98 -16.86
N ARG A 125 8.42 10.29 -16.88
CA ARG A 125 9.30 10.14 -18.06
C ARG A 125 8.83 9.03 -19.01
N TYR A 126 7.94 8.17 -18.54
CA TYR A 126 7.43 7.02 -19.31
C TYR A 126 6.13 7.36 -20.03
N PRO A 127 5.83 6.73 -21.19
CA PRO A 127 4.56 6.90 -21.87
C PRO A 127 3.39 6.48 -20.97
N TYR A 128 2.33 7.29 -20.96
CA TYR A 128 1.09 6.93 -20.26
C TYR A 128 0.32 5.85 -21.03
N ASN A 129 -0.20 4.89 -20.31
CA ASN A 129 -0.97 3.78 -20.90
C ASN A 129 -2.43 4.13 -21.18
N TYR A 130 -2.99 5.14 -20.52
CA TYR A 130 -4.39 5.60 -20.65
C TYR A 130 -5.43 4.45 -20.77
N PRO A 131 -5.44 3.48 -19.86
CA PRO A 131 -6.40 2.39 -19.92
C PRO A 131 -7.82 2.93 -19.76
N ARG A 132 -8.77 2.36 -20.51
CA ARG A 132 -10.21 2.65 -20.35
C ARG A 132 -10.74 1.80 -19.21
N LEU A 133 -10.74 2.34 -18.00
CA LEU A 133 -11.19 1.64 -16.80
C LEU A 133 -12.51 2.22 -16.29
N PRO A 134 -13.44 1.37 -15.83
CA PRO A 134 -14.74 1.82 -15.33
C PRO A 134 -14.61 2.52 -13.98
N VAL A 135 -15.63 3.31 -13.67
CA VAL A 135 -15.92 3.79 -12.32
C VAL A 135 -17.16 3.04 -11.85
N ASP A 136 -17.05 2.32 -10.74
CA ASP A 136 -18.18 1.63 -10.13
C ASP A 136 -18.83 2.54 -9.08
N THR A 137 -20.05 2.97 -9.37
CA THR A 137 -20.89 3.80 -8.49
C THR A 137 -22.11 3.04 -7.98
N SER A 138 -22.17 1.74 -8.15
CA SER A 138 -23.33 0.91 -7.82
C SER A 138 -23.60 0.82 -6.32
N HIS A 139 -22.54 0.86 -5.46
CA HIS A 139 -22.73 0.78 -4.01
C HIS A 139 -23.43 2.04 -3.46
N PRO A 140 -24.40 1.95 -2.55
CA PRO A 140 -25.16 3.11 -2.07
C PRO A 140 -24.29 4.19 -1.40
N ARG A 141 -23.24 3.80 -0.66
CA ARG A 141 -22.39 4.73 0.10
C ARG A 141 -21.03 5.01 -0.54
N PHE A 142 -20.49 4.11 -1.35
CA PHE A 142 -19.10 4.16 -1.78
C PHE A 142 -18.98 4.19 -3.31
N VAL A 143 -17.82 4.60 -3.78
CA VAL A 143 -17.42 4.59 -5.18
C VAL A 143 -16.05 3.93 -5.33
N LEU A 144 -15.86 3.19 -6.42
CA LEU A 144 -14.56 2.66 -6.83
C LEU A 144 -14.19 3.24 -8.21
N ASP A 145 -13.15 4.06 -8.24
CA ASP A 145 -12.54 4.56 -9.47
C ASP A 145 -11.26 3.77 -9.78
N HIS A 146 -11.35 2.85 -10.73
CA HIS A 146 -10.21 2.04 -11.14
C HIS A 146 -9.05 2.85 -11.75
N ASN A 147 -9.33 4.07 -12.25
CA ASN A 147 -8.31 4.95 -12.81
C ASN A 147 -7.31 5.48 -11.77
N ARG A 148 -7.62 5.39 -10.50
CA ARG A 148 -6.78 5.82 -9.38
C ARG A 148 -6.23 4.66 -8.56
N CYS A 149 -6.51 3.42 -9.00
CA CYS A 149 -6.11 2.21 -8.28
C CYS A 149 -4.68 1.81 -8.64
N VAL A 150 -3.81 1.76 -7.65
CA VAL A 150 -2.40 1.31 -7.78
C VAL A 150 -2.21 -0.18 -7.45
N LEU A 151 -3.28 -0.96 -7.41
CA LEU A 151 -3.26 -2.40 -7.17
C LEU A 151 -2.47 -2.83 -5.91
N CYS A 152 -2.45 -1.98 -4.89
CA CYS A 152 -1.74 -2.26 -3.63
C CYS A 152 -2.37 -3.38 -2.80
N SER A 153 -3.58 -3.82 -3.15
CA SER A 153 -4.40 -4.85 -2.50
C SER A 153 -4.65 -4.65 -0.99
N ARG A 154 -4.50 -3.42 -0.45
CA ARG A 154 -4.88 -3.14 0.95
C ARG A 154 -6.38 -3.38 1.19
N CYS A 155 -7.24 -2.98 0.27
CA CYS A 155 -8.70 -3.18 0.36
C CYS A 155 -9.08 -4.66 0.36
N VAL A 156 -8.40 -5.49 -0.46
CA VAL A 156 -8.58 -6.94 -0.50
C VAL A 156 -8.28 -7.53 0.87
N ARG A 157 -7.10 -7.23 1.41
CA ARG A 157 -6.66 -7.74 2.72
C ARG A 157 -7.47 -7.20 3.88
N ALA A 158 -7.81 -5.90 3.88
CA ALA A 158 -8.66 -5.33 4.92
C ALA A 158 -10.05 -5.99 4.94
N CYS A 159 -10.62 -6.30 3.78
CA CYS A 159 -11.90 -6.99 3.66
C CYS A 159 -11.80 -8.46 4.09
N ALA A 160 -10.71 -9.14 3.73
CA ALA A 160 -10.52 -10.55 4.06
C ALA A 160 -10.05 -10.77 5.50
N GLU A 161 -8.99 -10.06 5.93
CA GLU A 161 -8.30 -10.34 7.19
C GLU A 161 -8.95 -9.66 8.40
N ILE A 162 -9.57 -8.48 8.21
CA ILE A 162 -10.18 -7.71 9.30
C ILE A 162 -11.71 -7.93 9.36
N GLU A 163 -12.38 -7.85 8.20
CA GLU A 163 -13.85 -8.00 8.15
C GLU A 163 -14.29 -9.45 8.00
N GLY A 164 -13.50 -10.28 7.28
CA GLY A 164 -13.88 -11.66 6.96
C GLY A 164 -14.91 -11.77 5.83
N ALA A 165 -15.20 -10.68 5.12
CA ALA A 165 -16.26 -10.65 4.10
C ALA A 165 -15.81 -11.07 2.71
N HIS A 166 -14.50 -11.03 2.40
CA HIS A 166 -13.89 -11.49 1.15
C HIS A 166 -14.56 -10.95 -0.13
N VAL A 167 -15.03 -9.70 -0.09
CA VAL A 167 -15.72 -9.07 -1.25
C VAL A 167 -14.78 -8.85 -2.42
N TRP A 168 -13.51 -8.51 -2.14
CA TRP A 168 -12.55 -8.02 -3.13
C TRP A 168 -11.53 -9.05 -3.54
N ASP A 169 -11.20 -9.05 -4.84
CA ASP A 169 -10.07 -9.77 -5.41
C ASP A 169 -9.46 -8.96 -6.56
N VAL A 170 -8.32 -9.41 -7.11
CA VAL A 170 -7.68 -8.85 -8.29
C VAL A 170 -7.84 -9.81 -9.45
N ALA A 171 -8.48 -9.36 -10.53
CA ALA A 171 -8.67 -10.13 -11.75
C ALA A 171 -7.79 -9.61 -12.89
N ALA A 172 -7.63 -10.46 -13.91
CA ALA A 172 -6.83 -10.26 -15.12
C ALA A 172 -5.31 -10.17 -14.81
N ARG A 173 -4.52 -9.70 -15.77
CA ARG A 173 -3.06 -9.61 -15.66
C ARG A 173 -2.52 -8.42 -16.44
N GLY A 174 -1.30 -7.97 -16.11
CA GLY A 174 -0.66 -6.82 -16.74
C GLY A 174 -1.53 -5.56 -16.62
N ILE A 175 -1.58 -4.76 -17.66
CA ILE A 175 -2.33 -3.50 -17.71
C ILE A 175 -3.85 -3.68 -17.50
N GLN A 176 -4.38 -4.88 -17.77
CA GLN A 176 -5.79 -5.21 -17.58
C GLN A 176 -6.14 -5.59 -16.14
N SER A 177 -5.14 -5.72 -15.25
CA SER A 177 -5.36 -6.06 -13.83
C SER A 177 -6.25 -5.00 -13.18
N ARG A 178 -7.29 -5.45 -12.48
CA ARG A 178 -8.20 -4.56 -11.76
C ARG A 178 -8.84 -5.26 -10.58
N LEU A 179 -9.29 -4.48 -9.62
CA LEU A 179 -10.13 -4.98 -8.56
C LEU A 179 -11.47 -5.49 -9.10
N VAL A 180 -11.97 -6.57 -8.53
CA VAL A 180 -13.29 -7.10 -8.80
C VAL A 180 -13.97 -7.42 -7.47
N SER A 181 -15.28 -7.20 -7.41
CA SER A 181 -16.13 -7.67 -6.32
C SER A 181 -16.81 -8.97 -6.76
N GLU A 182 -17.09 -9.85 -5.83
CA GLU A 182 -17.83 -11.11 -5.99
C GLU A 182 -18.10 -11.55 -7.44
N LEU A 183 -17.27 -12.41 -8.02
CA LEU A 183 -17.44 -12.94 -9.39
C LEU A 183 -17.62 -11.87 -10.48
N LYS A 184 -17.02 -10.69 -10.29
CA LYS A 184 -17.06 -9.51 -11.20
C LYS A 184 -18.44 -8.81 -11.25
N ARG A 185 -19.27 -8.93 -10.22
CA ARG A 185 -20.49 -8.14 -10.10
C ARG A 185 -20.18 -6.69 -9.75
N PRO A 186 -21.10 -5.74 -10.02
CA PRO A 186 -21.00 -4.39 -9.46
C PRO A 186 -20.92 -4.43 -7.93
N TRP A 187 -20.17 -3.52 -7.32
CA TRP A 187 -19.97 -3.50 -5.87
C TRP A 187 -21.27 -3.47 -5.07
N GLY A 188 -22.28 -2.71 -5.54
CA GLY A 188 -23.58 -2.62 -4.88
C GLY A 188 -24.39 -3.92 -4.90
N GLU A 189 -24.01 -4.89 -5.73
CA GLU A 189 -24.64 -6.20 -5.82
C GLU A 189 -23.90 -7.28 -5.01
N ALA A 190 -22.77 -6.92 -4.38
CA ALA A 190 -21.96 -7.84 -3.60
C ALA A 190 -22.68 -8.23 -2.31
N LYS A 191 -23.12 -9.50 -2.23
CA LYS A 191 -23.96 -10.00 -1.14
C LYS A 191 -23.23 -10.12 0.19
N THR A 192 -21.90 -10.34 0.17
CA THR A 192 -21.10 -10.46 1.38
C THR A 192 -20.61 -9.10 1.89
N CYS A 193 -20.87 -8.00 1.16
CA CYS A 193 -20.46 -6.67 1.57
C CYS A 193 -21.25 -6.19 2.78
N THR A 194 -20.54 -5.95 3.88
CA THR A 194 -21.14 -5.43 5.14
C THR A 194 -21.26 -3.91 5.15
N SER A 195 -20.85 -3.21 4.09
CA SER A 195 -20.80 -1.75 4.03
C SER A 195 -19.98 -1.09 5.15
N CYS A 196 -19.00 -1.79 5.72
CA CYS A 196 -18.20 -1.33 6.87
C CYS A 196 -17.21 -0.19 6.53
N GLY A 197 -16.89 0.04 5.26
CA GLY A 197 -15.96 1.10 4.82
C GLY A 197 -14.47 0.84 5.08
N LYS A 198 -14.06 -0.29 5.67
CA LYS A 198 -12.65 -0.61 5.97
C LYS A 198 -11.76 -0.60 4.73
N CYS A 199 -12.27 -1.08 3.58
CA CYS A 199 -11.57 -1.04 2.30
C CYS A 199 -11.34 0.40 1.80
N VAL A 200 -12.29 1.30 2.04
CA VAL A 200 -12.17 2.73 1.71
C VAL A 200 -11.10 3.37 2.57
N GLN A 201 -11.11 3.13 3.88
CA GLN A 201 -10.11 3.66 4.82
C GLN A 201 -8.71 3.10 4.56
N ALA A 202 -8.60 1.85 4.13
CA ALA A 202 -7.30 1.22 3.82
C ALA A 202 -6.71 1.70 2.48
N CYS A 203 -7.51 2.28 1.58
CA CYS A 203 -7.05 2.69 0.26
C CYS A 203 -6.08 3.88 0.35
N PRO A 204 -4.84 3.78 -0.18
CA PRO A 204 -3.84 4.84 -0.08
C PRO A 204 -4.06 5.98 -1.09
N THR A 205 -4.98 5.82 -2.02
CA THR A 205 -5.28 6.77 -3.09
C THR A 205 -6.77 7.13 -3.13
N GLY A 206 -7.19 7.93 -4.10
CA GLY A 206 -8.60 8.25 -4.35
C GLY A 206 -9.38 7.17 -5.10
N ALA A 207 -8.86 5.93 -5.18
CA ALA A 207 -9.54 4.86 -5.89
C ALA A 207 -10.83 4.40 -5.20
N MET A 208 -10.85 4.36 -3.87
CA MET A 208 -12.07 4.10 -3.09
C MET A 208 -12.40 5.31 -2.24
N ALA A 209 -13.64 5.76 -2.30
CA ALA A 209 -14.12 6.96 -1.62
C ALA A 209 -15.57 6.81 -1.14
N GLU A 210 -15.98 7.63 -0.19
CA GLU A 210 -17.39 7.81 0.15
C GLU A 210 -18.05 8.77 -0.85
N LYS A 211 -19.29 8.50 -1.20
CA LYS A 211 -20.08 9.36 -2.07
C LYS A 211 -20.49 10.65 -1.35
N GLY A 212 -20.51 11.75 -2.08
CA GLY A 212 -20.96 13.04 -1.57
C GLY A 212 -19.95 13.79 -0.71
N TRP A 213 -18.79 13.21 -0.43
CA TRP A 213 -17.75 13.87 0.33
C TRP A 213 -16.86 14.74 -0.57
N GLY A 214 -16.58 15.94 -0.12
CA GLY A 214 -15.59 16.83 -0.74
C GLY A 214 -14.16 16.42 -0.35
N VAL A 215 -13.18 17.10 -0.97
CA VAL A 215 -11.73 16.81 -0.73
C VAL A 215 -11.35 16.95 0.74
N GLU A 216 -11.88 17.97 1.44
CA GLU A 216 -11.56 18.22 2.84
C GLU A 216 -12.19 17.21 3.80
N GLU A 217 -13.31 16.62 3.41
CA GLU A 217 -14.05 15.64 4.24
C GLU A 217 -13.48 14.22 4.11
N MET A 218 -12.75 13.94 3.03
CA MET A 218 -12.13 12.64 2.75
C MET A 218 -10.84 12.39 3.53
N THR A 219 -10.79 12.82 4.78
CA THR A 219 -9.65 12.50 5.66
C THR A 219 -9.67 11.02 5.99
N LYS A 220 -8.81 10.26 5.33
CA LYS A 220 -8.65 8.82 5.62
C LYS A 220 -7.81 8.66 6.89
N HIS A 221 -8.41 8.12 7.91
CA HIS A 221 -7.73 7.83 9.17
C HIS A 221 -7.00 6.48 9.08
N GLY A 222 -5.76 6.48 8.60
CA GLY A 222 -4.91 5.28 8.56
C GLY A 222 -4.81 4.55 9.92
N GLN A 223 -5.01 5.27 11.01
CA GLN A 223 -5.06 4.72 12.37
C GLN A 223 -6.30 3.85 12.63
N VAL A 224 -7.40 4.04 11.89
CA VAL A 224 -8.63 3.25 12.09
C VAL A 224 -8.39 1.78 11.78
N VAL A 225 -7.71 1.46 10.68
CA VAL A 225 -7.42 0.08 10.30
C VAL A 225 -6.45 -0.55 11.30
N SER A 226 -5.41 0.17 11.71
CA SER A 226 -4.46 -0.31 12.73
C SER A 226 -5.15 -0.57 14.07
N ARG A 227 -6.08 0.31 14.48
CA ARG A 227 -6.87 0.12 15.71
C ARG A 227 -7.79 -1.08 15.63
N LEU A 228 -8.48 -1.27 14.51
CA LEU A 228 -9.36 -2.42 14.28
C LEU A 228 -8.59 -3.73 14.25
N THR A 229 -7.37 -3.71 13.73
CA THR A 229 -6.49 -4.89 13.71
C THR A 229 -5.98 -5.24 15.10
N ALA A 230 -5.62 -4.23 15.91
CA ALA A 230 -5.21 -4.43 17.29
C ALA A 230 -6.32 -5.05 18.16
N MET A 231 -7.58 -4.69 17.89
CA MET A 231 -8.75 -5.28 18.58
C MET A 231 -8.97 -6.76 18.24
N ARG A 232 -8.44 -7.27 17.11
CA ARG A 232 -8.53 -8.68 16.70
C ARG A 232 -7.53 -9.59 17.43
N GLY A 233 -6.40 -9.06 17.86
CA GLY A 233 -5.35 -9.80 18.58
C GLY A 233 -5.68 -10.10 20.05
N GLY A 234 -6.84 -9.69 20.53
CA GLY A 234 -7.31 -9.85 21.92
C GLY A 234 -8.38 -10.93 22.10
N ARG A 235 -8.47 -11.94 21.21
CA ARG A 235 -9.36 -13.10 21.38
C ARG A 235 -8.55 -14.38 21.49
#